data_f27a84d43a50754b86ec07a6da98b624
#
_entry.id   f27a84d43a50754b86ec07a6da98b624
#
_cell.length_a   1.000
_cell.length_b   1.000
_cell.length_c   1.000
_cell.angle_alpha   90.00
_cell.angle_beta   90.00
_cell.angle_gamma   90.00
#
_symmetry.space_group_name_H-M   'P 1'
#
loop_
_entity.id
_entity.type
_entity.pdbx_description
1 polymer ?
#
loop_
_entity_poly.entity_id
_entity_poly.type
_entity_poly.pdbx_seq_one_letter_code
_entity_poly.pdbx_strand_id
1 'polypeptide(L)'
;MTPQAHTAILCLTHRCNLNCVYCFEKKDGNHELSFDTAIKCVDEIIQKHCLRLKSALNLNFFGGEPLLRFNLMKDIYNYVQSKYPTYDISFFASTNGTLLTNEMKAWFFERKEKFCLGLSLDGDKDSQDHNRSNSFEQIDIMYFAKTWPKQYFKLTMSEYSVKNYAHDVKYIHSYGVGINGGDVCVGEYSWDNEQLYYIFAK
;
A
#
# COMPACT_ATOMS: atom_id res chain seq x y z
N MET A 1 -23.03 13.52 11.95
CA MET A 1 -22.34 12.78 10.87
C MET A 1 -20.94 13.31 10.81
N THR A 2 -19.94 12.49 11.11
CA THR A 2 -18.54 12.86 10.87
C THR A 2 -18.35 13.09 9.37
N PRO A 3 -17.78 14.20 8.92
CA PRO A 3 -17.54 14.42 7.50
C PRO A 3 -16.69 13.26 6.95
N GLN A 4 -17.14 12.67 5.87
CA GLN A 4 -16.40 11.59 5.22
C GLN A 4 -15.09 12.16 4.68
N ALA A 5 -13.96 11.53 5.01
CA ALA A 5 -12.67 11.96 4.50
C ALA A 5 -12.61 11.79 2.97
N HIS A 6 -12.08 12.78 2.27
CA HIS A 6 -11.72 12.62 0.86
C HIS A 6 -10.46 11.79 0.75
N THR A 7 -10.44 10.86 -0.19
CA THR A 7 -9.22 10.13 -0.54
C THR A 7 -8.70 10.62 -1.89
N ALA A 8 -7.45 11.05 -1.90
CA ALA A 8 -6.73 11.40 -3.12
C ALA A 8 -5.55 10.45 -3.31
N ILE A 9 -5.34 9.98 -4.53
CA ILE A 9 -4.26 9.06 -4.86
C ILE A 9 -3.26 9.77 -5.76
N LEU A 10 -2.00 9.80 -5.33
CA LEU A 10 -0.87 10.28 -6.12
C LEU A 10 -0.03 9.08 -6.57
N CYS A 11 -0.06 8.77 -7.86
CA CYS A 11 0.83 7.79 -8.46
C CYS A 11 2.22 8.42 -8.63
N LEU A 12 3.17 8.02 -7.77
CA LEU A 12 4.51 8.61 -7.74
C LEU A 12 5.40 8.11 -8.88
N THR A 13 5.23 6.84 -9.28
CA THR A 13 6.02 6.18 -10.30
C THR A 13 5.35 4.90 -10.77
N HIS A 14 5.54 4.53 -12.04
CA HIS A 14 5.14 3.22 -12.55
C HIS A 14 6.23 2.14 -12.37
N ARG A 15 7.42 2.54 -11.89
CA ARG A 15 8.53 1.60 -11.61
C ARG A 15 8.28 0.80 -10.35
N CYS A 16 8.70 -0.46 -10.38
CA CYS A 16 8.69 -1.35 -9.22
C CYS A 16 9.97 -2.19 -9.22
N ASN A 17 10.46 -2.53 -8.05
CA ASN A 17 11.61 -3.43 -7.88
C ASN A 17 11.22 -4.91 -7.88
N LEU A 18 9.91 -5.25 -7.84
CA LEU A 18 9.39 -6.61 -7.94
C LEU A 18 8.67 -6.85 -9.27
N ASN A 19 8.44 -8.13 -9.57
CA ASN A 19 7.69 -8.58 -10.74
C ASN A 19 6.61 -9.59 -10.33
N CYS A 20 5.63 -9.14 -9.54
CA CYS A 20 4.55 -10.00 -9.04
C CYS A 20 3.77 -10.63 -10.18
N VAL A 21 3.41 -11.92 -10.05
CA VAL A 21 2.77 -12.72 -11.11
C VAL A 21 1.44 -12.14 -11.60
N TYR A 22 0.73 -11.45 -10.74
CA TYR A 22 -0.58 -10.85 -11.01
C TYR A 22 -0.55 -9.33 -11.17
N CYS A 23 0.63 -8.72 -11.32
CA CYS A 23 0.74 -7.27 -11.37
C CYS A 23 0.07 -6.71 -12.63
N PHE A 24 -0.92 -5.85 -12.44
CA PHE A 24 -1.59 -5.15 -13.54
C PHE A 24 -0.80 -3.96 -14.06
N GLU A 25 0.20 -3.50 -13.29
CA GLU A 25 1.00 -2.33 -13.66
C GLU A 25 1.95 -2.65 -14.81
N LYS A 26 1.81 -1.90 -15.90
CA LYS A 26 2.75 -1.95 -17.01
C LYS A 26 4.00 -1.18 -16.60
N LYS A 27 5.07 -1.89 -16.27
CA LYS A 27 6.33 -1.32 -15.80
C LYS A 27 7.14 -0.66 -16.93
N ASP A 28 6.48 0.03 -17.85
CA ASP A 28 7.10 0.75 -18.96
C ASP A 28 7.92 1.99 -18.56
N GLY A 29 7.97 2.26 -17.27
CA GLY A 29 9.09 2.83 -16.54
C GLY A 29 9.29 4.34 -16.62
N ASN A 30 8.61 5.07 -17.48
CA ASN A 30 9.00 6.45 -17.77
C ASN A 30 8.11 7.54 -17.15
N HIS A 31 7.07 7.17 -16.43
CA HIS A 31 6.17 8.14 -15.82
C HIS A 31 6.49 8.29 -14.32
N GLU A 32 7.14 9.41 -14.01
CA GLU A 32 7.44 9.80 -12.64
C GLU A 32 6.78 11.14 -12.32
N LEU A 33 6.08 11.18 -11.21
CA LEU A 33 5.45 12.41 -10.73
C LEU A 33 6.53 13.41 -10.29
N SER A 34 6.47 14.65 -10.79
CA SER A 34 7.32 15.73 -10.30
C SER A 34 6.75 16.33 -9.01
N PHE A 35 7.63 16.92 -8.19
CA PHE A 35 7.21 17.63 -6.99
C PHE A 35 6.21 18.76 -7.31
N ASP A 36 6.51 19.59 -8.32
CA ASP A 36 5.66 20.72 -8.70
C ASP A 36 4.26 20.27 -9.14
N THR A 37 4.18 19.16 -9.88
CA THR A 37 2.87 18.60 -10.26
C THR A 37 2.13 18.06 -9.05
N ALA A 38 2.83 17.33 -8.15
CA ALA A 38 2.23 16.77 -6.95
C ALA A 38 1.62 17.86 -6.06
N ILE A 39 2.36 18.93 -5.76
CA ILE A 39 1.87 20.00 -4.89
C ILE A 39 0.72 20.79 -5.52
N LYS A 40 0.74 21.02 -6.85
CA LYS A 40 -0.39 21.63 -7.56
C LYS A 40 -1.67 20.80 -7.41
N CYS A 41 -1.57 19.47 -7.60
CA CYS A 41 -2.72 18.58 -7.43
C CYS A 41 -3.23 18.60 -5.97
N VAL A 42 -2.34 18.53 -4.99
CA VAL A 42 -2.71 18.56 -3.56
C VAL A 42 -3.39 19.88 -3.20
N ASP A 43 -2.81 21.00 -3.62
CA ASP A 43 -3.38 22.33 -3.37
C ASP A 43 -4.77 22.47 -3.98
N GLU A 44 -4.94 21.99 -5.21
CA GLU A 44 -6.23 22.04 -5.88
C GLU A 44 -7.28 21.21 -5.16
N ILE A 45 -6.93 19.98 -4.72
CA ILE A 45 -7.82 19.11 -3.97
C ILE A 45 -8.22 19.76 -2.65
N ILE A 46 -7.25 20.28 -1.89
CA ILE A 46 -7.53 20.91 -0.60
C ILE A 46 -8.41 22.15 -0.79
N GLN A 47 -8.04 23.05 -1.69
CA GLN A 47 -8.74 24.31 -1.86
C GLN A 47 -10.13 24.16 -2.47
N LYS A 48 -10.25 23.35 -3.52
CA LYS A 48 -11.53 23.23 -4.26
C LYS A 48 -12.53 22.25 -3.62
N HIS A 49 -12.04 21.22 -2.96
CA HIS A 49 -12.88 20.16 -2.42
C HIS A 49 -12.92 20.14 -0.90
N CYS A 50 -11.78 19.94 -0.27
CA CYS A 50 -11.74 19.66 1.16
C CYS A 50 -12.18 20.88 2.01
N LEU A 51 -11.68 22.07 1.73
CA LEU A 51 -12.05 23.28 2.46
C LEU A 51 -13.52 23.62 2.28
N ARG A 52 -14.05 23.45 1.05
CA ARG A 52 -15.46 23.71 0.74
C ARG A 52 -16.40 22.75 1.47
N LEU A 53 -16.01 21.48 1.56
CA LEU A 53 -16.82 20.42 2.17
C LEU A 53 -16.52 20.22 3.67
N LYS A 54 -15.53 20.93 4.21
CA LYS A 54 -15.02 20.78 5.59
C LYS A 54 -14.70 19.31 5.92
N SER A 55 -14.12 18.58 4.96
CA SER A 55 -13.81 17.17 5.07
C SER A 55 -12.32 16.96 5.25
N ALA A 56 -11.91 15.96 6.02
CA ALA A 56 -10.52 15.53 6.11
C ALA A 56 -9.99 15.04 4.76
N LEU A 57 -8.67 15.00 4.57
CA LEU A 57 -8.01 14.44 3.40
C LEU A 57 -7.18 13.21 3.80
N ASN A 58 -7.38 12.13 3.08
CA ASN A 58 -6.48 10.98 3.11
C ASN A 58 -5.66 10.98 1.81
N LEU A 59 -4.37 11.32 1.89
CA LEU A 59 -3.47 11.40 0.76
C LEU A 59 -2.72 10.09 0.60
N ASN A 60 -3.06 9.31 -0.43
CA ASN A 60 -2.48 8.01 -0.69
C ASN A 60 -1.38 8.11 -1.74
N PHE A 61 -0.19 7.68 -1.39
CA PHE A 61 0.91 7.48 -2.33
C PHE A 61 0.83 6.07 -2.92
N PHE A 62 0.84 6.04 -4.23
CA PHE A 62 0.67 4.82 -5.01
C PHE A 62 1.72 4.75 -6.12
N GLY A 63 1.75 3.61 -6.83
CA GLY A 63 2.60 3.39 -7.99
C GLY A 63 2.96 1.93 -8.15
N GLY A 64 3.98 1.63 -8.90
CA GLY A 64 4.58 0.31 -8.90
C GLY A 64 5.12 -0.03 -7.51
N GLU A 65 6.14 0.72 -7.04
CA GLU A 65 6.57 0.72 -5.64
C GLU A 65 6.86 2.16 -5.19
N PRO A 66 6.01 2.75 -4.34
CA PRO A 66 6.15 4.16 -3.96
C PRO A 66 7.41 4.47 -3.16
N LEU A 67 7.99 3.50 -2.43
CA LEU A 67 9.24 3.72 -1.69
C LEU A 67 10.46 3.96 -2.60
N LEU A 68 10.41 3.64 -3.89
CA LEU A 68 11.40 4.08 -4.87
C LEU A 68 11.49 5.62 -4.96
N ARG A 69 10.42 6.31 -4.56
CA ARG A 69 10.32 7.77 -4.57
C ARG A 69 10.19 8.34 -3.14
N PHE A 70 10.86 7.70 -2.17
CA PHE A 70 10.78 8.09 -0.76
C PHE A 70 11.12 9.58 -0.52
N ASN A 71 12.12 10.13 -1.22
CA ASN A 71 12.47 11.55 -1.08
C ASN A 71 11.32 12.46 -1.55
N LEU A 72 10.70 12.15 -2.69
CA LEU A 72 9.53 12.90 -3.15
C LEU A 72 8.38 12.81 -2.15
N MET A 73 8.15 11.64 -1.56
CA MET A 73 7.14 11.42 -0.52
C MET A 73 7.40 12.30 0.71
N LYS A 74 8.66 12.38 1.17
CA LYS A 74 9.09 13.28 2.26
C LYS A 74 8.84 14.74 1.93
N ASP A 75 9.20 15.15 0.72
CA ASP A 75 9.07 16.55 0.29
C ASP A 75 7.59 16.97 0.24
N ILE A 76 6.72 16.11 -0.32
CA ILE A 76 5.27 16.35 -0.34
C ILE A 76 4.71 16.40 1.08
N TYR A 77 5.11 15.46 1.95
CA TYR A 77 4.69 15.46 3.36
C TYR A 77 5.07 16.78 4.05
N ASN A 78 6.31 17.20 3.93
CA ASN A 78 6.82 18.43 4.56
C ASN A 78 6.10 19.67 4.02
N TYR A 79 5.90 19.76 2.71
CA TYR A 79 5.13 20.84 2.10
C TYR A 79 3.71 20.93 2.65
N VAL A 80 3.01 19.81 2.70
CA VAL A 80 1.63 19.74 3.18
C VAL A 80 1.55 20.15 4.66
N GLN A 81 2.44 19.61 5.50
CA GLN A 81 2.45 19.94 6.93
C GLN A 81 2.81 21.43 7.19
N SER A 82 3.67 22.00 6.36
CA SER A 82 4.04 23.42 6.46
C SER A 82 2.93 24.36 5.99
N LYS A 83 2.28 24.03 4.87
CA LYS A 83 1.28 24.90 4.26
C LYS A 83 -0.11 24.77 4.88
N TYR A 84 -0.45 23.58 5.38
CA TYR A 84 -1.76 23.26 5.94
C TYR A 84 -1.66 22.66 7.36
N PRO A 85 -0.99 23.33 8.31
CA PRO A 85 -0.62 22.74 9.62
C PRO A 85 -1.83 22.38 10.49
N THR A 86 -2.96 23.07 10.31
CA THR A 86 -4.19 22.86 11.09
C THR A 86 -5.23 22.01 10.37
N TYR A 87 -4.94 21.61 9.14
CA TYR A 87 -5.88 20.83 8.36
C TYR A 87 -5.75 19.34 8.67
N ASP A 88 -6.87 18.64 8.75
CA ASP A 88 -6.89 17.20 9.04
C ASP A 88 -6.50 16.41 7.80
N ILE A 89 -5.20 16.07 7.72
CA ILE A 89 -4.61 15.30 6.63
C ILE A 89 -3.89 14.09 7.20
N SER A 90 -4.27 12.92 6.72
CA SER A 90 -3.56 11.65 6.92
C SER A 90 -2.90 11.20 5.63
N PHE A 91 -1.83 10.42 5.77
CA PHE A 91 -1.04 9.93 4.65
C PHE A 91 -1.00 8.40 4.68
N PHE A 92 -1.05 7.81 3.52
CA PHE A 92 -0.96 6.36 3.37
C PHE A 92 -0.08 6.01 2.17
N ALA A 93 0.64 4.89 2.25
CA ALA A 93 1.27 4.28 1.09
C ALA A 93 1.15 2.76 1.17
N SER A 94 0.74 2.12 0.07
CA SER A 94 0.81 0.68 -0.07
C SER A 94 2.19 0.30 -0.58
N THR A 95 2.87 -0.63 0.09
CA THR A 95 4.24 -1.04 -0.26
C THR A 95 4.41 -2.55 -0.24
N ASN A 96 5.35 -3.05 -1.05
CA ASN A 96 5.81 -4.43 -0.98
C ASN A 96 6.76 -4.69 0.20
N GLY A 97 7.20 -3.64 0.90
CA GLY A 97 7.99 -3.72 2.12
C GLY A 97 9.48 -4.02 1.97
N THR A 98 9.97 -4.32 0.76
CA THR A 98 11.35 -4.79 0.55
C THR A 98 12.42 -3.69 0.57
N LEU A 99 12.02 -2.43 0.41
CA LEU A 99 12.94 -1.28 0.28
C LEU A 99 13.15 -0.50 1.58
N LEU A 100 12.55 -0.92 2.70
CA LEU A 100 12.63 -0.21 3.96
C LEU A 100 14.03 -0.25 4.57
N THR A 101 14.77 0.86 4.47
CA THR A 101 16.01 1.07 5.19
C THR A 101 15.75 1.48 6.65
N ASN A 102 16.78 1.43 7.49
CA ASN A 102 16.67 1.90 8.88
C ASN A 102 16.32 3.40 8.96
N GLU A 103 16.83 4.23 8.02
CA GLU A 103 16.45 5.64 7.91
C GLU A 103 14.95 5.80 7.62
N MET A 104 14.44 5.05 6.64
CA MET A 104 13.01 5.08 6.30
C MET A 104 12.15 4.62 7.48
N LYS A 105 12.52 3.52 8.14
CA LYS A 105 11.83 3.01 9.33
C LYS A 105 11.74 4.06 10.44
N ALA A 106 12.84 4.74 10.75
CA ALA A 106 12.86 5.81 11.74
C ALA A 106 11.94 6.98 11.33
N TRP A 107 12.03 7.42 10.08
CA TRP A 107 11.22 8.53 9.57
C TRP A 107 9.71 8.24 9.65
N PHE A 108 9.28 7.05 9.26
CA PHE A 108 7.87 6.64 9.33
C PHE A 108 7.41 6.43 10.78
N PHE A 109 8.26 5.85 11.63
CA PHE A 109 7.94 5.63 13.03
C PHE A 109 7.66 6.95 13.78
N GLU A 110 8.46 8.00 13.55
CA GLU A 110 8.23 9.32 14.12
C GLU A 110 6.91 9.96 13.67
N ARG A 111 6.36 9.53 12.52
CA ARG A 111 5.17 10.10 11.88
C ARG A 111 3.98 9.14 11.84
N LYS A 112 4.06 8.03 12.54
CA LYS A 112 3.10 6.91 12.47
C LYS A 112 1.65 7.27 12.76
N GLU A 113 1.41 8.35 13.53
CA GLU A 113 0.05 8.82 13.83
C GLU A 113 -0.62 9.52 12.65
N LYS A 114 0.17 10.03 11.72
CA LYS A 114 -0.31 10.72 10.52
C LYS A 114 0.01 9.99 9.22
N PHE A 115 1.06 9.16 9.22
CA PHE A 115 1.51 8.43 8.04
C PHE A 115 1.50 6.92 8.31
N CYS A 116 0.71 6.19 7.56
CA CYS A 116 0.62 4.74 7.64
C CYS A 116 1.18 4.07 6.39
N LEU A 117 1.94 2.99 6.58
CA LEU A 117 2.31 2.07 5.50
C LEU A 117 1.44 0.80 5.56
N GLY A 118 0.80 0.47 4.44
CA GLY A 118 0.10 -0.78 4.26
C GLY A 118 1.00 -1.82 3.59
N LEU A 119 1.33 -2.89 4.32
CA LEU A 119 2.13 -3.98 3.77
C LEU A 119 1.30 -4.88 2.85
N SER A 120 1.86 -5.19 1.69
CA SER A 120 1.36 -6.24 0.81
C SER A 120 2.07 -7.55 1.12
N LEU A 121 1.35 -8.49 1.76
CA LEU A 121 1.85 -9.80 2.16
C LEU A 121 0.82 -10.87 1.79
N ASP A 122 1.20 -11.82 0.94
CA ASP A 122 0.25 -12.80 0.39
C ASP A 122 0.17 -14.10 1.19
N GLY A 123 0.92 -14.23 2.26
CA GLY A 123 0.90 -15.40 3.11
C GLY A 123 2.26 -15.72 3.72
N ASP A 124 2.53 -17.01 3.84
CA ASP A 124 3.84 -17.50 4.27
C ASP A 124 4.91 -17.31 3.18
N LYS A 125 6.10 -17.84 3.46
CA LYS A 125 7.24 -17.72 2.54
C LYS A 125 6.94 -18.27 1.15
N ASP A 126 6.27 -19.42 1.06
CA ASP A 126 6.03 -20.09 -0.22
C ASP A 126 5.05 -19.28 -1.08
N SER A 127 3.93 -18.84 -0.50
CA SER A 127 2.95 -18.00 -1.19
C SER A 127 3.53 -16.63 -1.57
N GLN A 128 4.25 -15.98 -0.65
CA GLN A 128 4.86 -14.68 -0.90
C GLN A 128 5.92 -14.76 -2.00
N ASP A 129 6.85 -15.71 -1.92
CA ASP A 129 7.96 -15.84 -2.86
C ASP A 129 7.48 -16.19 -4.26
N HIS A 130 6.51 -17.08 -4.38
CA HIS A 130 5.90 -17.39 -5.68
C HIS A 130 5.20 -16.18 -6.28
N ASN A 131 4.36 -15.52 -5.50
CA ASN A 131 3.53 -14.43 -5.99
C ASN A 131 4.34 -13.14 -6.24
N ARG A 132 5.37 -12.85 -5.41
CA ARG A 132 6.05 -11.56 -5.34
C ARG A 132 7.58 -11.67 -5.44
N SER A 133 8.07 -12.42 -6.43
CA SER A 133 9.47 -12.40 -6.86
C SER A 133 10.49 -12.74 -5.76
N ASN A 134 10.25 -13.79 -4.97
CA ASN A 134 11.12 -14.23 -3.87
C ASN A 134 11.43 -13.10 -2.88
N SER A 135 10.42 -12.39 -2.45
CA SER A 135 10.57 -11.17 -1.65
C SER A 135 10.48 -11.38 -0.14
N PHE A 136 10.07 -12.55 0.34
CA PHE A 136 9.74 -12.80 1.74
C PHE A 136 10.84 -12.39 2.72
N GLU A 137 12.08 -12.86 2.49
CA GLU A 137 13.23 -12.61 3.38
C GLU A 137 13.68 -11.13 3.40
N GLN A 138 13.18 -10.32 2.47
CA GLN A 138 13.52 -8.90 2.39
C GLN A 138 12.56 -8.03 3.21
N ILE A 139 11.50 -8.61 3.80
CA ILE A 139 10.43 -7.89 4.47
C ILE A 139 10.57 -7.99 5.97
N ASP A 140 10.68 -6.85 6.65
CA ASP A 140 10.57 -6.79 8.11
C ASP A 140 9.09 -6.71 8.53
N ILE A 141 8.41 -7.86 8.49
CA ILE A 141 6.98 -7.97 8.80
C ILE A 141 6.66 -7.42 10.19
N MET A 142 7.54 -7.70 11.18
CA MET A 142 7.34 -7.26 12.56
C MET A 142 7.40 -5.74 12.73
N TYR A 143 8.17 -5.05 11.89
CA TYR A 143 8.18 -3.59 11.89
C TYR A 143 6.78 -3.03 11.57
N PHE A 144 6.11 -3.55 10.54
CA PHE A 144 4.76 -3.13 10.17
C PHE A 144 3.75 -3.47 11.27
N ALA A 145 3.75 -4.71 11.75
CA ALA A 145 2.82 -5.17 12.77
C ALA A 145 2.92 -4.37 14.07
N LYS A 146 4.13 -4.00 14.50
CA LYS A 146 4.36 -3.21 15.73
C LYS A 146 4.11 -1.73 15.54
N THR A 147 4.43 -1.17 14.37
CA THR A 147 4.31 0.27 14.12
C THR A 147 2.84 0.66 13.89
N TRP A 148 2.09 -0.16 13.16
CA TRP A 148 0.68 0.08 12.85
C TRP A 148 -0.18 -1.15 13.17
N PRO A 149 -0.40 -1.50 14.44
CA PRO A 149 -1.09 -2.75 14.83
C PRO A 149 -2.56 -2.82 14.41
N LYS A 150 -3.15 -1.68 14.03
CA LYS A 150 -4.53 -1.60 13.51
C LYS A 150 -4.61 -1.61 12.00
N GLN A 151 -3.46 -1.52 11.32
CA GLN A 151 -3.40 -1.56 9.86
C GLN A 151 -3.43 -3.01 9.39
N TYR A 152 -4.38 -3.32 8.53
CA TYR A 152 -4.50 -4.64 7.92
C TYR A 152 -3.45 -4.81 6.82
N PHE A 153 -2.92 -6.02 6.69
CA PHE A 153 -2.07 -6.38 5.56
C PHE A 153 -2.93 -6.70 4.35
N LYS A 154 -2.45 -6.34 3.17
CA LYS A 154 -3.12 -6.66 1.92
C LYS A 154 -2.63 -8.00 1.40
N LEU A 155 -3.58 -8.96 1.26
CA LEU A 155 -3.34 -10.27 0.68
C LEU A 155 -4.01 -10.35 -0.68
N THR A 156 -3.29 -10.85 -1.69
CA THR A 156 -3.85 -11.14 -3.02
C THR A 156 -3.67 -12.62 -3.32
N MET A 157 -4.77 -13.30 -3.63
CA MET A 157 -4.76 -14.70 -4.02
C MET A 157 -4.41 -14.86 -5.50
N SER A 158 -3.47 -15.74 -5.80
CA SER A 158 -3.18 -16.24 -7.15
C SER A 158 -3.71 -17.67 -7.32
N GLU A 159 -3.69 -18.17 -8.55
CA GLU A 159 -3.98 -19.57 -8.84
C GLU A 159 -3.11 -20.53 -8.00
N TYR A 160 -1.86 -20.13 -7.74
CA TYR A 160 -0.94 -20.91 -6.92
C TYR A 160 -1.34 -20.92 -5.45
N SER A 161 -1.58 -19.73 -4.87
CA SER A 161 -1.75 -19.57 -3.43
C SER A 161 -3.18 -19.85 -2.95
N VAL A 162 -4.17 -19.91 -3.84
CA VAL A 162 -5.59 -20.10 -3.43
C VAL A 162 -5.82 -21.36 -2.61
N LYS A 163 -5.12 -22.45 -2.89
CA LYS A 163 -5.23 -23.71 -2.13
C LYS A 163 -4.75 -23.58 -0.70
N ASN A 164 -3.80 -22.69 -0.47
CA ASN A 164 -3.20 -22.41 0.83
C ASN A 164 -3.85 -21.22 1.56
N TYR A 165 -4.89 -20.61 1.00
CA TYR A 165 -5.45 -19.36 1.49
C TYR A 165 -5.75 -19.39 3.00
N ALA A 166 -6.39 -20.44 3.52
CA ALA A 166 -6.70 -20.55 4.95
C ALA A 166 -5.43 -20.63 5.84
N HIS A 167 -4.37 -21.25 5.33
CA HIS A 167 -3.05 -21.27 5.99
C HIS A 167 -2.41 -19.88 5.97
N ASP A 168 -2.38 -19.22 4.83
CA ASP A 168 -1.80 -17.90 4.63
C ASP A 168 -2.48 -16.84 5.51
N VAL A 169 -3.82 -16.91 5.61
CA VAL A 169 -4.59 -16.05 6.53
C VAL A 169 -4.16 -16.28 7.99
N LYS A 170 -4.06 -17.53 8.43
CA LYS A 170 -3.62 -17.86 9.80
C LYS A 170 -2.19 -17.42 10.05
N TYR A 171 -1.31 -17.58 9.06
CA TYR A 171 0.07 -17.15 9.12
C TYR A 171 0.17 -15.63 9.35
N ILE A 172 -0.55 -14.83 8.55
CA ILE A 172 -0.58 -13.37 8.71
C ILE A 172 -1.17 -12.99 10.08
N HIS A 173 -2.25 -13.64 10.51
CA HIS A 173 -2.84 -13.38 11.82
C HIS A 173 -1.90 -13.70 12.99
N SER A 174 -0.93 -14.61 12.81
CA SER A 174 0.07 -14.92 13.85
C SER A 174 0.94 -13.72 14.24
N TYR A 175 1.02 -12.69 13.38
CA TYR A 175 1.68 -11.41 13.68
C TYR A 175 0.79 -10.44 14.47
N GLY A 176 -0.43 -10.81 14.82
CA GLY A 176 -1.39 -9.96 15.54
C GLY A 176 -2.09 -8.91 14.68
N VAL A 177 -2.07 -9.07 13.37
CA VAL A 177 -2.67 -8.13 12.41
C VAL A 177 -3.83 -8.78 11.65
N GLY A 178 -4.78 -7.96 11.19
CA GLY A 178 -5.85 -8.41 10.31
C GLY A 178 -5.44 -8.37 8.84
N ILE A 179 -6.33 -8.87 7.98
CA ILE A 179 -6.16 -8.86 6.53
C ILE A 179 -7.23 -7.94 5.94
N ASN A 180 -6.79 -7.05 5.04
CA ASN A 180 -7.67 -6.31 4.18
C ASN A 180 -7.61 -6.93 2.78
N GLY A 181 -8.74 -7.41 2.30
CA GLY A 181 -8.83 -8.07 1.02
C GLY A 181 -9.00 -9.58 1.17
N GLY A 182 -8.27 -10.36 0.52
CA GLY A 182 -8.55 -11.64 -0.04
C GLY A 182 -8.93 -11.35 -1.48
N ASP A 183 -8.30 -10.28 -2.04
CA ASP A 183 -8.51 -9.94 -3.44
C ASP A 183 -8.04 -11.11 -4.29
N VAL A 184 -8.92 -11.56 -5.16
CA VAL A 184 -8.58 -12.54 -6.21
C VAL A 184 -7.84 -11.75 -7.29
N CYS A 185 -6.71 -12.26 -7.76
CA CYS A 185 -6.03 -11.63 -8.86
C CYS A 185 -6.94 -11.64 -10.10
N VAL A 186 -7.06 -10.47 -10.73
CA VAL A 186 -7.84 -10.30 -11.96
C VAL A 186 -6.86 -10.11 -13.13
N GLY A 187 -7.18 -10.70 -14.29
CA GLY A 187 -6.33 -10.63 -15.47
C GLY A 187 -6.66 -11.74 -16.45
N GLU A 188 -5.69 -12.17 -17.24
CA GLU A 188 -5.82 -13.28 -18.21
C GLU A 188 -5.80 -14.67 -17.55
N TYR A 189 -6.03 -14.74 -16.24
CA TYR A 189 -6.06 -15.98 -15.48
C TYR A 189 -7.41 -16.71 -15.70
N SER A 190 -7.32 -17.93 -16.15
CA SER A 190 -8.49 -18.83 -16.19
C SER A 190 -8.58 -19.59 -14.87
N TRP A 191 -9.38 -19.09 -13.95
CA TRP A 191 -9.71 -19.83 -12.73
C TRP A 191 -10.54 -21.07 -13.10
N ASP A 192 -10.06 -22.27 -12.79
CA ASP A 192 -10.83 -23.48 -12.97
C ASP A 192 -11.90 -23.66 -11.87
N ASN A 193 -12.81 -24.62 -12.07
CA ASN A 193 -13.91 -24.86 -11.11
C ASN A 193 -13.42 -25.30 -9.73
N GLU A 194 -12.30 -26.02 -9.65
CA GLU A 194 -11.71 -26.45 -8.38
C GLU A 194 -11.17 -25.25 -7.60
N GLN A 195 -10.48 -24.35 -8.29
CA GLN A 195 -9.95 -23.11 -7.71
C GLN A 195 -11.09 -22.21 -7.22
N LEU A 196 -12.15 -22.04 -8.01
CA LEU A 196 -13.34 -21.28 -7.61
C LEU A 196 -14.01 -21.91 -6.39
N TYR A 197 -14.03 -23.23 -6.27
CA TYR A 197 -14.55 -23.91 -5.09
C TYR A 197 -13.78 -23.50 -3.83
N TYR A 198 -12.45 -23.45 -3.86
CA TYR A 198 -11.64 -23.02 -2.71
C TYR A 198 -11.90 -21.56 -2.30
N ILE A 199 -12.27 -20.71 -3.24
CA ILE A 199 -12.58 -19.30 -2.98
C ILE A 199 -13.96 -19.14 -2.32
N PHE A 200 -14.97 -19.89 -2.82
CA PHE A 200 -16.38 -19.64 -2.46
C PHE A 200 -16.97 -20.66 -1.48
N ALA A 201 -16.34 -21.80 -1.25
CA ALA A 201 -16.90 -22.85 -0.39
C ALA A 201 -16.39 -22.84 1.06
N LYS A 202 -15.55 -21.89 1.44
CA LYS A 202 -15.01 -21.71 2.79
C LYS A 202 -15.38 -20.37 3.35
#